data_7483edb2073fbeed31c89ab8b0d41347
#
_entry.id   7483edb2073fbeed31c89ab8b0d41347
#
_cell.length_a   1.000
_cell.length_b   1.000
_cell.length_c   1.000
_cell.angle_alpha   90.00
_cell.angle_beta   90.00
_cell.angle_gamma   90.00
#
_symmetry.space_group_name_H-M   'P 1'
#
loop_
_entity.id
_entity.type
_entity.pdbx_description
1 polymer ?
#
loop_
_entity_poly.entity_id
_entity_poly.type
_entity_poly.pdbx_seq_one_letter_code
_entity_poly.pdbx_strand_id
1 'polypeptide(L)'
;SFWSTFGRLAVVGKNVGFTGVLTVFSLLAAPYMAYVAVSSYVYVQYFGLSEQVYSYFFAANSFFAVVGPFLYMKLIGIVSPRQFTYGCFIFTVVAAAALLTVGSISPWWFLIAFLPVTIMESAARPFSTAILLDQQKTDIGSASSLINAVNTVFGSLGMMLGALNWSNFIEGLGIITAVCVTLAIAGWLALLHFKIRVEGL
;
A
#
# COMPACT_ATOMS: atom_id res chain seq x y z
N SER A 1 -3.76 5.64 -31.92
CA SER A 1 -4.22 4.25 -32.16
C SER A 1 -4.10 3.47 -30.85
N PHE A 2 -5.08 2.62 -30.54
CA PHE A 2 -5.09 1.76 -29.34
C PHE A 2 -3.78 0.98 -29.18
N TRP A 3 -3.28 0.39 -30.26
CA TRP A 3 -2.01 -0.34 -30.27
C TRP A 3 -0.78 0.52 -30.01
N SER A 4 -0.79 1.79 -30.39
CA SER A 4 0.33 2.69 -30.09
C SER A 4 0.40 3.04 -28.60
N THR A 5 -0.74 3.05 -27.90
CA THR A 5 -0.79 3.25 -26.44
C THR A 5 -0.17 2.07 -25.70
N PHE A 6 -0.49 0.83 -26.09
CA PHE A 6 0.15 -0.36 -25.52
C PHE A 6 1.66 -0.40 -25.78
N GLY A 7 2.09 0.01 -26.97
CA GLY A 7 3.53 0.11 -27.28
C GLY A 7 4.26 1.09 -26.36
N ARG A 8 3.66 2.22 -26.03
CA ARG A 8 4.23 3.21 -25.09
C ARG A 8 4.28 2.69 -23.64
N LEU A 9 3.20 2.04 -23.19
CA LEU A 9 3.17 1.38 -21.88
C LEU A 9 4.27 0.33 -21.75
N ALA A 10 4.50 -0.45 -22.80
CA ALA A 10 5.57 -1.46 -22.83
C ALA A 10 6.97 -0.83 -22.77
N VAL A 11 7.18 0.33 -23.38
CA VAL A 11 8.45 1.06 -23.32
C VAL A 11 8.72 1.56 -21.88
N VAL A 12 7.73 2.14 -21.25
CA VAL A 12 7.83 2.59 -19.84
C VAL A 12 8.08 1.40 -18.92
N GLY A 13 7.39 0.28 -19.12
CA GLY A 13 7.55 -0.95 -18.34
C GLY A 13 8.91 -1.63 -18.49
N LYS A 14 9.71 -1.30 -19.53
CA LYS A 14 11.10 -1.79 -19.67
C LYS A 14 12.10 -1.08 -18.77
N ASN A 15 11.74 0.06 -18.20
CA ASN A 15 12.58 0.73 -17.21
C ASN A 15 12.52 -0.05 -15.89
N VAL A 16 13.59 -0.79 -15.58
CA VAL A 16 13.67 -1.66 -14.39
C VAL A 16 13.56 -0.86 -13.10
N GLY A 17 14.11 0.35 -13.04
CA GLY A 17 13.98 1.23 -11.87
C GLY A 17 12.54 1.64 -11.65
N PHE A 18 11.85 2.07 -12.70
CA PHE A 18 10.43 2.44 -12.67
C PHE A 18 9.57 1.26 -12.22
N THR A 19 9.67 0.12 -12.89
CA THR A 19 8.86 -1.07 -12.61
C THR A 19 9.13 -1.63 -11.21
N GLY A 20 10.39 -1.62 -10.77
CA GLY A 20 10.76 -2.08 -9.45
C GLY A 20 10.17 -1.22 -8.33
N VAL A 21 10.32 0.11 -8.42
CA VAL A 21 9.71 1.04 -7.45
C VAL A 21 8.18 0.93 -7.47
N LEU A 22 7.57 0.88 -8.66
CA LEU A 22 6.13 0.71 -8.81
C LEU A 22 5.65 -0.57 -8.12
N THR A 23 6.33 -1.70 -8.33
CA THR A 23 5.98 -2.99 -7.70
C THR A 23 6.09 -2.91 -6.18
N VAL A 24 7.18 -2.34 -5.64
CA VAL A 24 7.39 -2.20 -4.20
C VAL A 24 6.24 -1.42 -3.54
N PHE A 25 5.87 -0.26 -4.09
CA PHE A 25 4.79 0.55 -3.51
C PHE A 25 3.40 -0.02 -3.76
N SER A 26 3.18 -0.70 -4.88
CA SER A 26 1.92 -1.42 -5.13
C SER A 26 1.71 -2.60 -4.17
N LEU A 27 2.79 -3.30 -3.78
CA LEU A 27 2.75 -4.32 -2.73
C LEU A 27 2.36 -3.73 -1.37
N LEU A 28 2.84 -2.52 -1.03
CA LEU A 28 2.46 -1.85 0.21
C LEU A 28 0.99 -1.38 0.20
N ALA A 29 0.42 -1.12 -0.97
CA ALA A 29 -0.98 -0.72 -1.11
C ALA A 29 -1.98 -1.89 -1.03
N ALA A 30 -1.55 -3.12 -1.37
CA ALA A 30 -2.43 -4.29 -1.40
C ALA A 30 -3.13 -4.61 -0.05
N PRO A 31 -2.47 -4.53 1.13
CA PRO A 31 -3.11 -4.74 2.43
C PRO A 31 -4.26 -3.78 2.72
N TYR A 32 -4.17 -2.53 2.27
CA TYR A 32 -5.26 -1.56 2.45
C TYR A 32 -6.53 -2.01 1.71
N MET A 33 -6.39 -2.50 0.49
CA MET A 33 -7.52 -3.03 -0.27
C MET A 33 -8.05 -4.35 0.29
N ALA A 34 -7.19 -5.19 0.85
CA ALA A 34 -7.62 -6.37 1.61
C ALA A 34 -8.48 -5.96 2.81
N TYR A 35 -8.07 -4.94 3.59
CA TYR A 35 -8.86 -4.40 4.69
C TYR A 35 -10.23 -3.88 4.21
N VAL A 36 -10.28 -3.12 3.12
CA VAL A 36 -11.55 -2.63 2.56
C VAL A 36 -12.51 -3.79 2.27
N ALA A 37 -11.99 -4.90 1.72
CA ALA A 37 -12.80 -6.07 1.39
C ALA A 37 -13.35 -6.81 2.62
N VAL A 38 -12.60 -6.87 3.72
CA VAL A 38 -12.95 -7.73 4.88
C VAL A 38 -13.44 -6.96 6.09
N SER A 39 -13.28 -5.65 6.15
CA SER A 39 -13.57 -4.84 7.33
C SER A 39 -15.00 -5.02 7.85
N SER A 40 -16.00 -5.10 6.96
CA SER A 40 -17.40 -5.34 7.38
C SER A 40 -17.57 -6.71 8.06
N TYR A 41 -16.93 -7.76 7.54
CA TYR A 41 -16.97 -9.09 8.16
C TYR A 41 -16.32 -9.07 9.55
N VAL A 42 -15.20 -8.39 9.70
CA VAL A 42 -14.50 -8.29 10.98
C VAL A 42 -15.35 -7.53 12.00
N TYR A 43 -15.84 -6.33 11.68
CA TYR A 43 -16.58 -5.54 12.64
C TYR A 43 -17.96 -6.11 12.94
N VAL A 44 -18.70 -6.55 11.93
CA VAL A 44 -20.08 -7.01 12.10
C VAL A 44 -20.16 -8.47 12.53
N GLN A 45 -19.43 -9.37 11.85
CA GLN A 45 -19.56 -10.81 12.12
C GLN A 45 -18.64 -11.29 13.24
N TYR A 46 -17.38 -10.86 13.25
CA TYR A 46 -16.43 -11.32 14.27
C TYR A 46 -16.62 -10.59 15.60
N PHE A 47 -16.73 -9.25 15.60
CA PHE A 47 -16.96 -8.47 16.83
C PHE A 47 -18.44 -8.30 17.21
N GLY A 48 -19.39 -8.71 16.38
CA GLY A 48 -20.82 -8.63 16.66
C GLY A 48 -21.37 -7.21 16.69
N LEU A 49 -20.75 -6.25 16.01
CA LEU A 49 -21.19 -4.86 15.98
C LEU A 49 -22.32 -4.66 14.96
N SER A 50 -23.15 -3.64 15.17
CA SER A 50 -24.13 -3.24 14.15
C SER A 50 -23.45 -2.61 12.93
N GLU A 51 -24.10 -2.66 11.77
CA GLU A 51 -23.63 -2.03 10.54
C GLU A 51 -23.41 -0.52 10.72
N GLN A 52 -24.24 0.13 11.54
CA GLN A 52 -24.08 1.54 11.87
C GLN A 52 -22.78 1.79 12.66
N VAL A 53 -22.47 0.98 13.65
CA VAL A 53 -21.23 1.11 14.43
C VAL A 53 -20.00 0.79 13.56
N TYR A 54 -20.10 -0.23 12.69
CA TYR A 54 -19.06 -0.50 11.68
C TYR A 54 -18.78 0.75 10.82
N SER A 55 -19.82 1.46 10.38
CA SER A 55 -19.62 2.65 9.54
C SER A 55 -18.81 3.74 10.25
N TYR A 56 -18.91 3.87 11.58
CA TYR A 56 -18.08 4.80 12.35
C TYR A 56 -16.61 4.39 12.41
N PHE A 57 -16.32 3.10 12.58
CA PHE A 57 -14.95 2.58 12.54
C PHE A 57 -14.33 2.76 11.16
N PHE A 58 -15.11 2.47 10.10
CA PHE A 58 -14.65 2.66 8.73
C PHE A 58 -14.40 4.15 8.40
N ALA A 59 -15.30 5.04 8.85
CA ALA A 59 -15.14 6.48 8.70
C ALA A 59 -13.92 6.99 9.48
N ALA A 60 -13.68 6.50 10.70
CA ALA A 60 -12.49 6.84 11.48
C ALA A 60 -11.21 6.42 10.75
N ASN A 61 -11.13 5.18 10.22
CA ASN A 61 -9.99 4.74 9.42
C ASN A 61 -9.80 5.62 8.17
N SER A 62 -10.88 5.97 7.48
CA SER A 62 -10.85 6.82 6.29
C SER A 62 -10.39 8.25 6.62
N PHE A 63 -10.74 8.79 7.79
CA PHE A 63 -10.23 10.07 8.26
C PHE A 63 -8.69 10.05 8.39
N PHE A 64 -8.13 8.99 8.94
CA PHE A 64 -6.68 8.84 9.04
C PHE A 64 -6.01 8.66 7.67
N ALA A 65 -6.70 8.12 6.67
CA ALA A 65 -6.19 8.09 5.31
C ALA A 65 -5.98 9.51 4.72
N VAL A 66 -6.79 10.49 5.14
CA VAL A 66 -6.58 11.89 4.74
C VAL A 66 -5.33 12.49 5.37
N VAL A 67 -4.93 12.02 6.56
CA VAL A 67 -3.73 12.52 7.27
C VAL A 67 -2.43 12.18 6.52
N GLY A 68 -2.38 11.04 5.83
CA GLY A 68 -1.17 10.57 5.16
C GLY A 68 -0.56 11.54 4.15
N PRO A 69 -1.28 12.06 3.16
CA PRO A 69 -0.76 13.06 2.22
C PRO A 69 -0.25 14.33 2.90
N PHE A 70 -0.91 14.80 3.97
CA PHE A 70 -0.44 15.95 4.75
C PHE A 70 0.85 15.63 5.51
N LEU A 71 0.97 14.41 6.05
CA LEU A 71 2.21 13.94 6.66
C LEU A 71 3.35 13.95 5.64
N TYR A 72 3.13 13.39 4.46
CA TYR A 72 4.10 13.42 3.37
C TYR A 72 4.53 14.86 3.02
N MET A 73 3.57 15.77 2.82
CA MET A 73 3.86 17.18 2.50
C MET A 73 4.72 17.86 3.57
N LYS A 74 4.51 17.54 4.86
CA LYS A 74 5.34 18.07 5.96
C LYS A 74 6.74 17.46 6.01
N LEU A 75 6.90 16.24 5.54
CA LEU A 75 8.18 15.54 5.56
C LEU A 75 9.04 15.82 4.31
N ILE A 76 8.46 16.35 3.23
CA ILE A 76 9.22 16.79 2.04
C ILE A 76 10.31 17.79 2.45
N GLY A 77 11.55 17.52 2.05
CA GLY A 77 12.71 18.36 2.33
C GLY A 77 13.31 18.17 3.74
N ILE A 78 12.65 17.44 4.65
CA ILE A 78 13.15 17.11 5.99
C ILE A 78 13.73 15.70 6.01
N VAL A 79 13.03 14.76 5.38
CA VAL A 79 13.37 13.33 5.36
C VAL A 79 13.79 12.95 3.95
N SER A 80 14.90 12.20 3.82
CA SER A 80 15.30 11.71 2.51
C SER A 80 14.30 10.66 1.98
N PRO A 81 14.17 10.51 0.64
CA PRO A 81 13.29 9.51 0.04
C PRO A 81 13.53 8.09 0.56
N ARG A 82 14.79 7.72 0.80
CA ARG A 82 15.14 6.41 1.38
C ARG A 82 14.64 6.26 2.82
N GLN A 83 14.81 7.29 3.64
CA GLN A 83 14.32 7.28 5.02
C GLN A 83 12.79 7.20 5.08
N PHE A 84 12.10 7.91 4.17
CA PHE A 84 10.65 7.80 4.05
C PHE A 84 10.20 6.38 3.68
N THR A 85 10.86 5.76 2.70
CA THR A 85 10.59 4.37 2.31
C THR A 85 10.80 3.38 3.47
N TYR A 86 11.90 3.53 4.22
CA TYR A 86 12.14 2.70 5.41
C TYR A 86 11.07 2.94 6.49
N GLY A 87 10.61 4.18 6.65
CA GLY A 87 9.47 4.50 7.52
C GLY A 87 8.22 3.72 7.12
N CYS A 88 7.87 3.71 5.83
CA CYS A 88 6.74 2.92 5.31
C CYS A 88 6.88 1.43 5.65
N PHE A 89 8.07 0.85 5.48
CA PHE A 89 8.30 -0.56 5.82
C PHE A 89 8.16 -0.83 7.32
N ILE A 90 8.79 -0.02 8.16
CA ILE A 90 8.76 -0.19 9.62
C ILE A 90 7.32 -0.11 10.13
N PHE A 91 6.56 0.91 9.77
CA PHE A 91 5.17 1.06 10.22
C PHE A 91 4.26 -0.05 9.70
N THR A 92 4.48 -0.54 8.48
CA THR A 92 3.71 -1.67 7.95
C THR A 92 4.06 -2.99 8.65
N VAL A 93 5.33 -3.23 8.99
CA VAL A 93 5.74 -4.40 9.79
C VAL A 93 5.15 -4.34 11.20
N VAL A 94 5.18 -3.17 11.85
CA VAL A 94 4.56 -2.97 13.18
C VAL A 94 3.06 -3.25 13.11
N ALA A 95 2.38 -2.77 12.08
CA ALA A 95 0.96 -3.04 11.89
C ALA A 95 0.67 -4.53 11.68
N ALA A 96 1.46 -5.23 10.87
CA ALA A 96 1.32 -6.67 10.68
C ALA A 96 1.46 -7.42 12.01
N ALA A 97 2.49 -7.11 12.79
CA ALA A 97 2.71 -7.70 14.11
C ALA A 97 1.54 -7.37 15.08
N ALA A 98 1.05 -6.13 15.08
CA ALA A 98 -0.07 -5.73 15.93
C ALA A 98 -1.38 -6.44 15.52
N LEU A 99 -1.66 -6.59 14.23
CA LEU A 99 -2.82 -7.36 13.76
C LEU A 99 -2.78 -8.81 14.24
N LEU A 100 -1.61 -9.46 14.15
CA LEU A 100 -1.42 -10.86 14.52
C LEU A 100 -1.42 -11.08 16.05
N THR A 101 -1.13 -10.07 16.86
CA THR A 101 -1.00 -10.21 18.31
C THR A 101 -2.19 -9.63 19.09
N VAL A 102 -2.61 -8.43 18.75
CA VAL A 102 -3.65 -7.68 19.50
C VAL A 102 -4.90 -7.37 18.69
N GLY A 103 -4.87 -7.52 17.37
CA GLY A 103 -5.98 -7.14 16.49
C GLY A 103 -7.30 -7.82 16.79
N SER A 104 -7.28 -9.05 17.31
CA SER A 104 -8.47 -9.83 17.66
C SER A 104 -9.05 -9.53 19.05
N ILE A 105 -8.40 -8.70 19.87
CA ILE A 105 -8.82 -8.43 21.25
C ILE A 105 -10.11 -7.60 21.29
N SER A 106 -10.18 -6.56 20.47
CA SER A 106 -11.37 -5.69 20.41
C SER A 106 -11.42 -4.89 19.10
N PRO A 107 -12.59 -4.32 18.74
CA PRO A 107 -12.74 -3.47 17.55
C PRO A 107 -11.76 -2.27 17.53
N TRP A 108 -11.48 -1.72 18.70
CA TRP A 108 -10.54 -0.60 18.85
C TRP A 108 -9.10 -1.02 18.60
N TRP A 109 -8.69 -2.18 19.12
CA TRP A 109 -7.36 -2.73 18.87
C TRP A 109 -7.17 -3.09 17.40
N PHE A 110 -8.21 -3.60 16.73
CA PHE A 110 -8.18 -3.85 15.29
C PHE A 110 -7.98 -2.55 14.50
N LEU A 111 -8.75 -1.50 14.82
CA LEU A 111 -8.57 -0.19 14.20
C LEU A 111 -7.15 0.33 14.41
N ILE A 112 -6.68 0.41 15.66
CA ILE A 112 -5.37 0.97 16.02
C ILE A 112 -4.23 0.17 15.37
N ALA A 113 -4.32 -1.15 15.35
CA ALA A 113 -3.34 -2.02 14.72
C ALA A 113 -3.22 -1.78 13.21
N PHE A 114 -4.32 -1.43 12.55
CA PHE A 114 -4.34 -1.20 11.09
C PHE A 114 -4.02 0.25 10.69
N LEU A 115 -4.20 1.23 11.58
CA LEU A 115 -3.95 2.66 11.26
C LEU A 115 -2.57 2.95 10.65
N PRO A 116 -1.45 2.32 11.09
CA PRO A 116 -0.16 2.57 10.46
C PRO A 116 -0.14 2.20 8.97
N VAL A 117 -0.81 1.12 8.55
CA VAL A 117 -0.95 0.77 7.11
C VAL A 117 -1.72 1.87 6.40
N THR A 118 -2.85 2.30 6.94
CA THR A 118 -3.71 3.33 6.35
C THR A 118 -2.96 4.64 6.12
N ILE A 119 -2.25 5.13 7.14
CA ILE A 119 -1.51 6.40 7.07
C ILE A 119 -0.32 6.28 6.12
N MET A 120 0.45 5.20 6.21
CA MET A 120 1.64 5.03 5.37
C MET A 120 1.29 4.77 3.91
N GLU A 121 0.26 3.99 3.62
CA GLU A 121 -0.22 3.76 2.25
C GLU A 121 -0.66 5.08 1.61
N SER A 122 -1.49 5.84 2.30
CA SER A 122 -1.98 7.12 1.78
C SER A 122 -0.88 8.19 1.64
N ALA A 123 0.15 8.18 2.49
CA ALA A 123 1.33 9.03 2.36
C ALA A 123 2.26 8.55 1.22
N ALA A 124 2.38 7.24 1.03
CA ALA A 124 3.24 6.65 0.00
C ALA A 124 2.72 6.86 -1.42
N ARG A 125 1.42 7.06 -1.62
CA ARG A 125 0.83 7.31 -2.95
C ARG A 125 1.40 8.56 -3.65
N PRO A 126 1.31 9.77 -3.08
CA PRO A 126 1.90 10.94 -3.71
C PRO A 126 3.43 10.85 -3.80
N PHE A 127 4.08 10.25 -2.80
CA PHE A 127 5.52 10.04 -2.79
C PHE A 127 5.99 9.16 -3.94
N SER A 128 5.44 7.95 -4.08
CA SER A 128 5.82 7.01 -5.14
C SER A 128 5.48 7.55 -6.53
N THR A 129 4.33 8.21 -6.68
CA THR A 129 3.93 8.83 -7.94
C THR A 129 4.92 9.92 -8.37
N ALA A 130 5.38 10.77 -7.46
CA ALA A 130 6.37 11.81 -7.76
C ALA A 130 7.68 11.19 -8.27
N ILE A 131 8.23 10.19 -7.54
CA ILE A 131 9.48 9.50 -7.93
C ILE A 131 9.32 8.79 -9.28
N LEU A 132 8.19 8.13 -9.51
CA LEU A 132 7.94 7.39 -10.75
C LEU A 132 7.81 8.33 -11.96
N LEU A 133 7.15 9.47 -11.80
CA LEU A 133 7.01 10.45 -12.88
C LEU A 133 8.32 11.16 -13.21
N ASP A 134 9.18 11.39 -12.22
CA ASP A 134 10.52 11.96 -12.44
C ASP A 134 11.41 11.09 -13.33
N GLN A 135 11.18 9.77 -13.34
CA GLN A 135 11.92 8.82 -14.19
C GLN A 135 11.45 8.83 -15.66
N GLN A 136 10.31 9.45 -15.96
CA GLN A 136 9.68 9.41 -17.29
C GLN A 136 9.35 10.83 -17.80
N LYS A 137 10.40 11.60 -18.11
CA LYS A 137 10.27 13.01 -18.52
C LYS A 137 9.56 13.22 -19.88
N THR A 138 9.53 12.20 -20.73
CA THR A 138 9.03 12.33 -22.10
C THR A 138 7.61 11.79 -22.33
N ASP A 139 7.09 10.90 -21.48
CA ASP A 139 5.76 10.31 -21.63
C ASP A 139 5.05 10.11 -20.29
N ILE A 140 4.78 11.25 -19.64
CA ILE A 140 4.14 11.31 -18.30
C ILE A 140 2.74 10.68 -18.33
N GLY A 141 2.00 10.84 -19.45
CA GLY A 141 0.66 10.26 -19.60
C GLY A 141 0.66 8.73 -19.58
N SER A 142 1.57 8.09 -20.29
CA SER A 142 1.71 6.64 -20.29
C SER A 142 2.23 6.14 -18.95
N ALA A 143 3.18 6.85 -18.31
CA ALA A 143 3.66 6.50 -16.97
C ALA A 143 2.53 6.53 -15.94
N SER A 144 1.74 7.61 -15.91
CA SER A 144 0.58 7.75 -15.00
C SER A 144 -0.46 6.66 -15.23
N SER A 145 -0.74 6.30 -16.48
CA SER A 145 -1.67 5.22 -16.82
C SER A 145 -1.16 3.86 -16.34
N LEU A 146 0.14 3.60 -16.48
CA LEU A 146 0.75 2.36 -16.01
C LEU A 146 0.75 2.26 -14.48
N ILE A 147 1.07 3.35 -13.79
CA ILE A 147 1.00 3.43 -12.32
C ILE A 147 -0.42 3.06 -11.84
N ASN A 148 -1.45 3.68 -12.43
CA ASN A 148 -2.83 3.41 -12.04
C ASN A 148 -3.26 1.97 -12.36
N ALA A 149 -2.88 1.44 -13.52
CA ALA A 149 -3.21 0.07 -13.91
C ALA A 149 -2.58 -0.95 -12.96
N VAL A 150 -1.29 -0.80 -12.64
CA VAL A 150 -0.58 -1.71 -11.73
C VAL A 150 -1.13 -1.62 -10.32
N ASN A 151 -1.36 -0.41 -9.80
CA ASN A 151 -1.98 -0.23 -8.49
C ASN A 151 -3.38 -0.86 -8.41
N THR A 152 -4.17 -0.77 -9.49
CA THR A 152 -5.48 -1.42 -9.57
C THR A 152 -5.37 -2.93 -9.53
N VAL A 153 -4.42 -3.52 -10.26
CA VAL A 153 -4.17 -4.97 -10.25
C VAL A 153 -3.75 -5.43 -8.85
N PHE A 154 -2.77 -4.77 -8.22
CA PHE A 154 -2.34 -5.14 -6.86
C PHE A 154 -3.43 -4.91 -5.82
N GLY A 155 -4.23 -3.85 -5.95
CA GLY A 155 -5.39 -3.62 -5.11
C GLY A 155 -6.44 -4.73 -5.24
N SER A 156 -6.74 -5.14 -6.47
CA SER A 156 -7.66 -6.25 -6.75
C SER A 156 -7.15 -7.58 -6.18
N LEU A 157 -5.85 -7.85 -6.32
CA LEU A 157 -5.21 -9.03 -5.71
C LEU A 157 -5.31 -8.96 -4.18
N GLY A 158 -5.09 -7.79 -3.58
CA GLY A 158 -5.28 -7.58 -2.14
C GLY A 158 -6.71 -7.92 -1.69
N MET A 159 -7.72 -7.41 -2.41
CA MET A 159 -9.13 -7.74 -2.14
C MET A 159 -9.41 -9.24 -2.26
N MET A 160 -8.92 -9.88 -3.32
CA MET A 160 -9.10 -11.31 -3.53
C MET A 160 -8.46 -12.14 -2.42
N LEU A 161 -7.23 -11.80 -2.00
CA LEU A 161 -6.54 -12.46 -0.89
C LEU A 161 -7.27 -12.24 0.43
N GLY A 162 -7.78 -11.03 0.68
CA GLY A 162 -8.60 -10.74 1.86
C GLY A 162 -9.88 -11.58 1.91
N ALA A 163 -10.53 -11.75 0.76
CA ALA A 163 -11.79 -12.49 0.64
C ALA A 163 -11.62 -14.03 0.62
N LEU A 164 -10.40 -14.56 0.73
CA LEU A 164 -10.20 -16.00 0.89
C LEU A 164 -10.86 -16.51 2.18
N ASN A 165 -11.13 -17.80 2.23
CA ASN A 165 -11.80 -18.43 3.38
C ASN A 165 -10.83 -18.57 4.58
N TRP A 166 -10.55 -17.46 5.25
CA TRP A 166 -9.74 -17.44 6.46
C TRP A 166 -10.55 -17.93 7.66
N SER A 167 -9.92 -18.73 8.53
CA SER A 167 -10.52 -19.10 9.83
C SER A 167 -10.72 -17.87 10.73
N ASN A 168 -9.81 -16.88 10.62
CA ASN A 168 -9.90 -15.55 11.24
C ASN A 168 -9.45 -14.50 10.22
N PHE A 169 -10.35 -13.62 9.82
CA PHE A 169 -10.05 -12.57 8.84
C PHE A 169 -9.03 -11.53 9.34
N ILE A 170 -8.93 -11.32 10.66
CA ILE A 170 -7.92 -10.42 11.26
C ILE A 170 -6.52 -11.02 11.10
N GLU A 171 -6.37 -12.32 11.40
CA GLU A 171 -5.12 -13.05 11.19
C GLU A 171 -4.77 -13.09 9.71
N GLY A 172 -5.75 -13.38 8.84
CA GLY A 172 -5.58 -13.36 7.39
C GLY A 172 -5.06 -12.01 6.90
N LEU A 173 -5.63 -10.91 7.37
CA LEU A 173 -5.18 -9.55 7.03
C LEU A 173 -3.76 -9.29 7.56
N GLY A 174 -3.44 -9.76 8.77
CA GLY A 174 -2.09 -9.67 9.35
C GLY A 174 -1.06 -10.44 8.50
N ILE A 175 -1.39 -11.66 8.07
CA ILE A 175 -0.53 -12.48 7.19
C ILE A 175 -0.35 -11.80 5.83
N ILE A 176 -1.42 -11.32 5.19
CA ILE A 176 -1.34 -10.60 3.92
C ILE A 176 -0.41 -9.38 4.05
N THR A 177 -0.58 -8.61 5.12
CA THR A 177 0.26 -7.43 5.40
C THR A 177 1.73 -7.82 5.58
N ALA A 178 2.00 -8.88 6.35
CA ALA A 178 3.36 -9.38 6.58
C ALA A 178 4.01 -9.87 5.28
N VAL A 179 3.30 -10.65 4.47
CA VAL A 179 3.81 -11.15 3.19
C VAL A 179 4.07 -10.01 2.22
N CYS A 180 3.13 -9.07 2.07
CA CYS A 180 3.28 -7.94 1.17
C CYS A 180 4.46 -7.05 1.56
N VAL A 181 4.63 -6.71 2.84
CA VAL A 181 5.77 -5.88 3.28
C VAL A 181 7.10 -6.62 3.15
N THR A 182 7.13 -7.93 3.40
CA THR A 182 8.34 -8.75 3.22
C THR A 182 8.77 -8.78 1.75
N LEU A 183 7.84 -8.98 0.83
CA LEU A 183 8.10 -8.93 -0.61
C LEU A 183 8.52 -7.52 -1.07
N ALA A 184 7.90 -6.47 -0.52
CA ALA A 184 8.27 -5.08 -0.81
C ALA A 184 9.70 -4.77 -0.33
N ILE A 185 10.08 -5.19 0.88
CA ILE A 185 11.44 -5.07 1.41
C ILE A 185 12.44 -5.85 0.53
N ALA A 186 12.12 -7.09 0.18
CA ALA A 186 12.97 -7.90 -0.68
C ALA A 186 13.18 -7.25 -2.06
N GLY A 187 12.12 -6.74 -2.68
CA GLY A 187 12.18 -5.98 -3.93
C GLY A 187 13.03 -4.72 -3.80
N TRP A 188 12.87 -3.97 -2.72
CA TRP A 188 13.65 -2.78 -2.45
C TRP A 188 15.15 -3.08 -2.26
N LEU A 189 15.47 -4.10 -1.47
CA LEU A 189 16.85 -4.55 -1.28
C LEU A 189 17.47 -5.06 -2.58
N ALA A 190 16.71 -5.73 -3.43
CA ALA A 190 17.16 -6.14 -4.75
C ALA A 190 17.51 -4.93 -5.63
N LEU A 191 16.66 -3.87 -5.65
CA LEU A 191 16.97 -2.63 -6.37
C LEU A 191 18.28 -2.00 -5.91
N LEU A 192 18.51 -1.96 -4.60
CA LEU A 192 19.74 -1.43 -4.02
C LEU A 192 20.96 -2.33 -4.31
N HIS A 193 20.81 -3.64 -4.19
CA HIS A 193 21.89 -4.60 -4.41
C HIS A 193 22.40 -4.58 -5.86
N PHE A 194 21.48 -4.58 -6.81
CA PHE A 194 21.81 -4.51 -8.25
C PHE A 194 22.16 -3.09 -8.71
N LYS A 195 22.24 -2.11 -7.79
CA LYS A 195 22.56 -0.72 -8.08
C LYS A 195 21.69 -0.14 -9.21
N ILE A 196 20.42 -0.55 -9.26
CA ILE A 196 19.47 -0.05 -10.25
C ILE A 196 19.28 1.44 -9.98
N ARG A 197 19.60 2.25 -10.99
CA ARG A 197 19.50 3.71 -10.86
C ARG A 197 18.04 4.11 -10.82
N VAL A 198 17.62 4.74 -9.74
CA VAL A 198 16.31 5.36 -9.58
C VAL A 198 16.53 6.85 -9.36
N GLU A 199 16.08 7.68 -10.29
CA GLU A 199 16.18 9.13 -10.14
C GLU A 199 15.30 9.58 -8.97
N GLY A 200 15.86 10.42 -8.09
CA GLY A 200 15.13 10.93 -6.91
C GLY A 200 15.26 10.09 -5.63
N LEU A 201 16.05 9.01 -5.63
CA LEU A 201 16.33 8.17 -4.45
C LEU A 201 17.74 8.34 -3.92
#